data_ca6f2bf56bb71bf69c9fb7ed589213e2
#
_entry.id   ca6f2bf56bb71bf69c9fb7ed589213e2
#
_cell.length_a   1.000
_cell.length_b   1.000
_cell.length_c   1.000
_cell.angle_alpha   90.00
_cell.angle_beta   90.00
_cell.angle_gamma   90.00
#
_symmetry.space_group_name_H-M   'P 1'
#
loop_
_entity.id
_entity.type
_entity.pdbx_description
1 polymer ?
#
loop_
_entity_poly.entity_id
_entity_poly.type
_entity_poly.pdbx_seq_one_letter_code
_entity_poly.pdbx_strand_id
1 'polypeptide(L)'
;FIMKKRFVTVLLACSLAGGLFAQQPWFKDKDLTLTGAYYYPEHWDESQWERDFKQMHDLGFEFTHFAEFAWAQLEPEEGKYDFAWLDKAVALAAKYDLKVIMCTSTATPPVWLSRKYPEILIKNENGTVLDHGARQHASFASPVYRELAYKMIEKLAQHYGNDSRIIGWQLDNEPAVQFDYNPKAELAFRDFLREKYHHDNTSWKRWKSYSKYISGSKRSWSNKS
;
A
#
# COMPACT_ATOMS: atom_id res chain seq x y z
N PHE A 1 7.33 45.07 -42.46
CA PHE A 1 6.05 45.32 -41.73
C PHE A 1 5.18 44.06 -41.61
N ILE A 2 5.26 43.13 -42.52
CA ILE A 2 4.47 41.89 -42.55
C ILE A 2 4.99 40.83 -41.57
N MET A 3 6.28 40.78 -41.28
CA MET A 3 6.86 39.82 -40.33
C MET A 3 6.46 40.04 -38.87
N LYS A 4 6.28 41.28 -38.43
CA LYS A 4 5.86 41.60 -37.02
C LYS A 4 4.43 41.15 -36.71
N LYS A 5 3.52 41.18 -37.69
CA LYS A 5 2.12 40.73 -37.50
C LYS A 5 2.00 39.21 -37.37
N ARG A 6 2.85 38.43 -38.05
CA ARG A 6 2.82 36.96 -37.92
C ARG A 6 3.37 36.47 -36.59
N PHE A 7 4.33 37.15 -35.98
CA PHE A 7 4.88 36.80 -34.69
C PHE A 7 3.88 37.05 -33.55
N VAL A 8 3.10 38.14 -33.63
CA VAL A 8 2.05 38.44 -32.63
C VAL A 8 0.89 37.44 -32.70
N THR A 9 0.52 36.99 -33.90
CA THR A 9 -0.56 36.00 -34.07
C THR A 9 -0.15 34.62 -33.60
N VAL A 10 1.12 34.20 -33.77
CA VAL A 10 1.63 32.92 -33.23
C VAL A 10 1.76 32.96 -31.73
N LEU A 11 2.17 34.07 -31.12
CA LEU A 11 2.22 34.23 -29.67
C LEU A 11 0.81 34.24 -29.03
N LEU A 12 -0.19 34.84 -29.69
CA LEU A 12 -1.57 34.81 -29.23
C LEU A 12 -2.18 33.41 -29.37
N ALA A 13 -1.85 32.66 -30.43
CA ALA A 13 -2.30 31.28 -30.61
C ALA A 13 -1.67 30.31 -29.58
N CYS A 14 -0.40 30.52 -29.23
CA CYS A 14 0.26 29.72 -28.17
C CYS A 14 -0.29 30.04 -26.77
N SER A 15 -0.68 31.28 -26.48
CA SER A 15 -1.30 31.64 -25.20
C SER A 15 -2.76 31.15 -25.09
N LEU A 16 -3.48 31.01 -26.20
CA LEU A 16 -4.81 30.39 -26.21
C LEU A 16 -4.77 28.86 -26.14
N ALA A 17 -3.72 28.21 -26.69
CA ALA A 17 -3.54 26.78 -26.57
C ALA A 17 -3.11 26.34 -25.15
N GLY A 18 -2.38 27.19 -24.42
CA GLY A 18 -2.01 26.95 -23.04
C GLY A 18 -3.18 26.97 -22.04
N GLY A 19 -4.28 27.62 -22.41
CA GLY A 19 -5.50 27.68 -21.58
C GLY A 19 -6.45 26.50 -21.75
N LEU A 20 -6.25 25.66 -22.76
CA LEU A 20 -7.11 24.50 -23.04
C LEU A 20 -6.69 23.21 -22.32
N PHE A 21 -5.55 23.23 -21.63
CA PHE A 21 -5.12 22.16 -20.73
C PHE A 21 -5.34 22.55 -19.25
N ALA A 22 -6.40 23.29 -18.93
CA ALA A 22 -6.87 23.31 -17.57
C ALA A 22 -7.23 21.85 -17.24
N GLN A 23 -6.39 21.18 -16.46
CA GLN A 23 -6.70 19.85 -15.95
C GLN A 23 -8.10 19.93 -15.35
N GLN A 24 -9.03 19.14 -15.89
CA GLN A 24 -10.31 18.95 -15.24
C GLN A 24 -10.00 18.59 -13.79
N PRO A 25 -10.58 19.25 -12.80
CA PRO A 25 -10.36 18.88 -11.42
C PRO A 25 -10.68 17.40 -11.27
N TRP A 26 -9.79 16.65 -10.65
CA TRP A 26 -9.92 15.20 -10.44
C TRP A 26 -11.22 14.86 -9.71
N PHE A 27 -11.74 15.83 -8.93
CA PHE A 27 -13.00 15.73 -8.21
C PHE A 27 -13.87 16.93 -8.56
N LYS A 28 -15.19 16.72 -8.63
CA LYS A 28 -16.15 17.83 -8.68
C LYS A 28 -16.16 18.54 -7.32
N ASP A 29 -16.44 19.83 -7.29
CA ASP A 29 -16.42 20.61 -6.03
C ASP A 29 -17.28 19.97 -4.93
N LYS A 30 -18.40 19.32 -5.27
CA LYS A 30 -19.25 18.58 -4.34
C LYS A 30 -18.60 17.32 -3.74
N ASP A 31 -17.54 16.80 -4.38
CA ASP A 31 -16.86 15.57 -4.00
C ASP A 31 -15.58 15.87 -3.19
N LEU A 32 -15.31 17.15 -2.86
CA LEU A 32 -14.11 17.56 -2.11
C LEU A 32 -14.17 17.28 -0.60
N THR A 33 -15.36 17.02 -0.08
CA THR A 33 -15.59 16.78 1.35
C THR A 33 -16.46 15.54 1.55
N LEU A 34 -15.99 14.38 1.07
CA LEU A 34 -16.68 13.13 1.31
C LEU A 34 -16.49 12.68 2.77
N THR A 35 -17.58 12.23 3.39
CA THR A 35 -17.57 11.71 4.76
C THR A 35 -17.75 10.21 4.73
N GLY A 36 -16.92 9.48 5.47
CA GLY A 36 -16.98 8.03 5.52
C GLY A 36 -16.38 7.44 6.78
N ALA A 37 -16.53 6.14 6.94
CA ALA A 37 -15.97 5.39 8.05
C ALA A 37 -15.35 4.09 7.57
N TYR A 38 -14.33 3.63 8.30
CA TYR A 38 -13.81 2.27 8.16
C TYR A 38 -14.84 1.26 8.62
N TYR A 39 -14.99 0.20 7.87
CA TYR A 39 -15.75 -0.97 8.25
C TYR A 39 -15.00 -2.23 7.84
N TYR A 40 -15.03 -3.24 8.68
CA TYR A 40 -14.30 -4.50 8.50
C TYR A 40 -15.30 -5.64 8.36
N PRO A 41 -15.91 -5.87 7.18
CA PRO A 41 -16.86 -6.98 6.99
C PRO A 41 -16.25 -8.32 7.39
N GLU A 42 -14.94 -8.49 7.20
CA GLU A 42 -14.18 -9.67 7.59
C GLU A 42 -14.13 -9.94 9.10
N HIS A 43 -14.50 -8.96 9.93
CA HIS A 43 -14.49 -9.06 11.39
C HIS A 43 -15.89 -9.17 12.02
N TRP A 44 -16.95 -8.99 11.21
CA TRP A 44 -18.31 -8.98 11.68
C TRP A 44 -19.12 -10.09 11.02
N ASP A 45 -20.11 -10.63 11.76
CA ASP A 45 -21.09 -11.56 11.23
C ASP A 45 -21.89 -10.92 10.08
N GLU A 46 -22.08 -11.64 8.97
CA GLU A 46 -22.78 -11.14 7.79
C GLU A 46 -24.19 -10.62 8.12
N SER A 47 -24.87 -11.18 9.14
CA SER A 47 -26.20 -10.74 9.59
C SER A 47 -26.23 -9.32 10.16
N GLN A 48 -25.08 -8.76 10.52
CA GLN A 48 -24.97 -7.40 11.08
C GLN A 48 -24.73 -6.34 10.00
N TRP A 49 -24.18 -6.72 8.85
CA TRP A 49 -23.73 -5.78 7.82
C TRP A 49 -24.85 -4.86 7.33
N GLU A 50 -26.05 -5.39 7.09
CA GLU A 50 -27.16 -4.60 6.58
C GLU A 50 -27.58 -3.50 7.55
N ARG A 51 -27.66 -3.81 8.85
CA ARG A 51 -27.94 -2.82 9.91
C ARG A 51 -26.88 -1.73 9.91
N ASP A 52 -25.61 -2.12 9.83
CA ASP A 52 -24.47 -1.23 10.00
C ASP A 52 -24.37 -0.27 8.78
N PHE A 53 -24.51 -0.78 7.54
CA PHE A 53 -24.49 0.05 6.36
C PHE A 53 -25.69 0.99 6.29
N LYS A 54 -26.87 0.52 6.72
CA LYS A 54 -28.03 1.39 6.87
C LYS A 54 -27.77 2.52 7.86
N GLN A 55 -27.16 2.23 9.00
CA GLN A 55 -26.81 3.26 9.97
C GLN A 55 -25.80 4.26 9.44
N MET A 56 -24.78 3.80 8.69
CA MET A 56 -23.83 4.70 8.01
C MET A 56 -24.53 5.65 7.07
N HIS A 57 -25.44 5.13 6.22
CA HIS A 57 -26.25 5.94 5.32
C HIS A 57 -27.11 6.96 6.08
N ASP A 58 -27.82 6.51 7.12
CA ASP A 58 -28.71 7.37 7.93
C ASP A 58 -27.93 8.50 8.64
N LEU A 59 -26.65 8.29 8.93
CA LEU A 59 -25.72 9.28 9.49
C LEU A 59 -25.10 10.21 8.43
N GLY A 60 -25.40 9.99 7.15
CA GLY A 60 -24.91 10.81 6.05
C GLY A 60 -23.51 10.45 5.57
N PHE A 61 -23.01 9.25 5.86
CA PHE A 61 -21.78 8.76 5.24
C PHE A 61 -21.98 8.45 3.76
N GLU A 62 -20.97 8.76 2.96
CA GLU A 62 -20.99 8.62 1.50
C GLU A 62 -20.09 7.48 1.03
N PHE A 63 -19.13 7.06 1.87
CA PHE A 63 -18.26 5.92 1.57
C PHE A 63 -17.89 5.13 2.83
N THR A 64 -17.41 3.93 2.58
CA THR A 64 -16.80 3.07 3.58
C THR A 64 -15.51 2.48 3.05
N HIS A 65 -14.74 1.79 3.89
CA HIS A 65 -13.43 1.25 3.57
C HIS A 65 -13.39 -0.23 3.92
N PHE A 66 -12.99 -1.10 2.97
CA PHE A 66 -13.02 -2.56 3.11
C PHE A 66 -11.66 -3.22 2.90
N ALA A 67 -11.54 -4.43 3.45
CA ALA A 67 -10.50 -5.42 3.17
C ALA A 67 -9.09 -5.04 3.64
N GLU A 68 -8.95 -4.16 4.64
CA GLU A 68 -7.64 -3.77 5.17
C GLU A 68 -6.86 -4.96 5.75
N PHE A 69 -7.55 -5.90 6.39
CA PHE A 69 -6.96 -7.05 7.07
C PHE A 69 -7.47 -8.39 6.54
N ALA A 70 -7.92 -8.44 5.30
CA ALA A 70 -8.71 -9.52 4.76
C ALA A 70 -7.93 -10.57 3.95
N TRP A 71 -6.59 -10.48 3.82
CA TRP A 71 -5.85 -11.40 2.94
C TRP A 71 -6.13 -12.87 3.24
N ALA A 72 -6.21 -13.26 4.52
CA ALA A 72 -6.49 -14.65 4.90
C ALA A 72 -7.87 -15.15 4.45
N GLN A 73 -8.88 -14.27 4.38
CA GLN A 73 -10.21 -14.61 3.88
C GLN A 73 -10.29 -14.55 2.35
N LEU A 74 -9.55 -13.63 1.74
CA LEU A 74 -9.51 -13.48 0.28
C LEU A 74 -8.68 -14.56 -0.41
N GLU A 75 -7.67 -15.09 0.29
CA GLU A 75 -6.81 -16.19 -0.18
C GLU A 75 -6.55 -17.16 0.99
N PRO A 76 -7.52 -18.02 1.33
CA PRO A 76 -7.41 -18.95 2.46
C PRO A 76 -6.31 -20.00 2.28
N GLU A 77 -5.97 -20.32 1.05
CA GLU A 77 -4.83 -21.16 0.66
C GLU A 77 -4.12 -20.51 -0.54
N GLU A 78 -2.84 -20.71 -0.67
CA GLU A 78 -2.04 -20.14 -1.77
C GLU A 78 -2.65 -20.43 -3.14
N GLY A 79 -2.96 -19.35 -3.86
CA GLY A 79 -3.55 -19.40 -5.20
C GLY A 79 -5.06 -19.70 -5.24
N LYS A 80 -5.70 -19.89 -4.09
CA LYS A 80 -7.15 -20.09 -4.00
C LYS A 80 -7.82 -18.82 -3.50
N TYR A 81 -8.40 -18.06 -4.41
CA TYR A 81 -9.03 -16.79 -4.12
C TYR A 81 -10.53 -16.93 -3.92
N ASP A 82 -11.08 -16.30 -2.88
CA ASP A 82 -12.51 -16.21 -2.61
C ASP A 82 -12.91 -14.75 -2.36
N PHE A 83 -13.60 -14.17 -3.35
CA PHE A 83 -14.15 -12.80 -3.26
C PHE A 83 -15.64 -12.78 -2.97
N ALA A 84 -16.32 -13.93 -2.87
CA ALA A 84 -17.78 -13.99 -2.81
C ALA A 84 -18.37 -13.25 -1.61
N TRP A 85 -17.75 -13.32 -0.44
CA TRP A 85 -18.16 -12.59 0.73
C TRP A 85 -17.96 -11.07 0.57
N LEU A 86 -16.85 -10.66 -0.04
CA LEU A 86 -16.54 -9.23 -0.28
C LEU A 86 -17.46 -8.65 -1.35
N ASP A 87 -17.82 -9.42 -2.37
CA ASP A 87 -18.83 -9.04 -3.38
C ASP A 87 -20.19 -8.73 -2.74
N LYS A 88 -20.61 -9.55 -1.76
CA LYS A 88 -21.83 -9.29 -0.99
C LYS A 88 -21.72 -7.99 -0.17
N ALA A 89 -20.59 -7.77 0.50
CA ALA A 89 -20.36 -6.55 1.27
C ALA A 89 -20.40 -5.30 0.38
N VAL A 90 -19.74 -5.34 -0.79
CA VAL A 90 -19.74 -4.26 -1.78
C VAL A 90 -21.15 -4.01 -2.34
N ALA A 91 -21.90 -5.07 -2.66
CA ALA A 91 -23.27 -4.94 -3.14
C ALA A 91 -24.18 -4.33 -2.08
N LEU A 92 -24.00 -4.73 -0.83
CA LEU A 92 -24.82 -4.23 0.29
C LEU A 92 -24.48 -2.78 0.64
N ALA A 93 -23.22 -2.38 0.61
CA ALA A 93 -22.81 -0.99 0.76
C ALA A 93 -23.46 -0.12 -0.33
N ALA A 94 -23.42 -0.57 -1.58
CA ALA A 94 -24.05 0.13 -2.71
C ALA A 94 -25.60 0.22 -2.60
N LYS A 95 -26.26 -0.77 -2.00
CA LYS A 95 -27.70 -0.73 -1.69
C LYS A 95 -28.05 0.46 -0.79
N TYR A 96 -27.13 0.88 0.06
CA TYR A 96 -27.26 2.04 0.95
C TYR A 96 -26.49 3.26 0.46
N ASP A 97 -26.28 3.39 -0.85
CA ASP A 97 -25.60 4.53 -1.51
C ASP A 97 -24.16 4.79 -1.02
N LEU A 98 -23.56 3.83 -0.33
CA LEU A 98 -22.17 3.94 0.10
C LEU A 98 -21.22 3.51 -1.03
N LYS A 99 -20.24 4.34 -1.33
CA LYS A 99 -19.07 3.98 -2.15
C LYS A 99 -18.04 3.25 -1.32
N VAL A 100 -17.09 2.58 -1.96
CA VAL A 100 -16.07 1.78 -1.27
C VAL A 100 -14.68 2.25 -1.64
N ILE A 101 -13.83 2.44 -0.64
CA ILE A 101 -12.38 2.47 -0.78
C ILE A 101 -11.89 1.05 -0.48
N MET A 102 -11.20 0.43 -1.44
CA MET A 102 -10.70 -0.94 -1.33
C MET A 102 -9.24 -0.96 -0.86
N CYS A 103 -8.92 -1.77 0.14
CA CYS A 103 -7.54 -1.97 0.57
C CYS A 103 -6.90 -3.21 -0.08
N THR A 104 -5.58 -3.17 -0.27
CA THR A 104 -4.83 -4.29 -0.86
C THR A 104 -4.55 -5.44 0.10
N SER A 105 -4.97 -5.34 1.37
CA SER A 105 -4.86 -6.37 2.42
C SER A 105 -3.43 -6.82 2.77
N THR A 106 -2.40 -6.19 2.22
CA THR A 106 -1.00 -6.65 2.32
C THR A 106 -0.39 -6.48 3.71
N ALA A 107 -0.97 -5.63 4.56
CA ALA A 107 -0.48 -5.39 5.92
C ALA A 107 -0.61 -6.61 6.85
N THR A 108 -1.50 -7.55 6.53
CA THR A 108 -1.74 -8.76 7.33
C THR A 108 -1.61 -10.03 6.49
N PRO A 109 -0.37 -10.43 6.15
CA PRO A 109 -0.14 -11.67 5.41
C PRO A 109 -0.76 -12.88 6.14
N PRO A 110 -1.37 -13.84 5.40
CA PRO A 110 -2.03 -14.98 6.02
C PRO A 110 -1.04 -15.95 6.68
N VAL A 111 -1.53 -16.73 7.63
CA VAL A 111 -0.70 -17.71 8.39
C VAL A 111 -0.04 -18.73 7.47
N TRP A 112 -0.72 -19.18 6.42
CA TRP A 112 -0.15 -20.16 5.47
C TRP A 112 1.12 -19.61 4.82
N LEU A 113 1.18 -18.29 4.56
CA LEU A 113 2.30 -17.65 3.91
C LEU A 113 3.54 -17.65 4.82
N SER A 114 3.41 -17.23 6.08
CA SER A 114 4.52 -17.20 7.03
C SER A 114 4.98 -18.61 7.44
N ARG A 115 4.09 -19.61 7.45
CA ARG A 115 4.43 -21.00 7.74
C ARG A 115 5.13 -21.70 6.58
N LYS A 116 4.68 -21.45 5.35
CA LYS A 116 5.28 -22.03 4.16
C LYS A 116 6.61 -21.37 3.79
N TYR A 117 6.74 -20.08 4.07
CA TYR A 117 7.88 -19.25 3.70
C TYR A 117 8.42 -18.46 4.91
N PRO A 118 8.92 -19.12 5.96
CA PRO A 118 9.32 -18.44 7.20
C PRO A 118 10.44 -17.41 7.00
N GLU A 119 11.18 -17.49 5.90
CA GLU A 119 12.22 -16.53 5.54
C GLU A 119 11.67 -15.15 5.12
N ILE A 120 10.35 -15.00 5.00
CA ILE A 120 9.73 -13.69 4.78
C ILE A 120 9.66 -12.84 6.04
N LEU A 121 9.78 -13.45 7.22
CA LEU A 121 9.56 -12.77 8.48
C LEU A 121 10.67 -11.78 8.80
N ILE A 122 10.27 -10.62 9.32
CA ILE A 122 11.16 -9.57 9.80
C ILE A 122 11.96 -10.08 10.98
N LYS A 123 13.22 -9.67 11.06
CA LYS A 123 14.12 -9.95 12.17
C LYS A 123 14.48 -8.67 12.91
N ASN A 124 14.30 -8.65 14.21
CA ASN A 124 14.71 -7.54 15.05
C ASN A 124 16.24 -7.49 15.23
N GLU A 125 16.74 -6.39 15.77
CA GLU A 125 18.17 -6.18 16.03
C GLU A 125 18.80 -7.26 16.91
N ASN A 126 18.07 -7.76 17.90
CA ASN A 126 18.50 -8.84 18.79
C ASN A 126 18.44 -10.24 18.15
N GLY A 127 18.03 -10.34 16.88
CA GLY A 127 17.88 -11.61 16.16
C GLY A 127 16.54 -12.30 16.34
N THR A 128 15.62 -11.75 17.14
CA THR A 128 14.27 -12.30 17.29
C THR A 128 13.49 -12.12 15.99
N VAL A 129 12.87 -13.20 15.53
CA VAL A 129 11.98 -13.18 14.37
C VAL A 129 10.61 -12.71 14.82
N LEU A 130 10.00 -11.74 14.09
CA LEU A 130 8.62 -11.36 14.31
C LEU A 130 7.73 -12.52 13.86
N ASP A 131 6.92 -13.02 14.78
CA ASP A 131 5.99 -14.10 14.48
C ASP A 131 4.63 -13.55 14.03
N HIS A 132 3.81 -14.48 13.54
CA HIS A 132 2.43 -14.21 13.15
C HIS A 132 1.60 -13.73 14.35
N GLY A 133 0.64 -12.84 14.09
CA GLY A 133 -0.28 -12.30 15.11
C GLY A 133 -0.20 -10.79 15.31
N ALA A 134 0.71 -10.12 14.59
CA ALA A 134 0.75 -8.66 14.46
C ALA A 134 0.60 -8.24 13.00
N ARG A 135 0.42 -6.95 12.75
CA ARG A 135 0.49 -6.37 11.42
C ARG A 135 1.95 -6.25 10.97
N GLN A 136 2.21 -6.25 9.65
CA GLN A 136 3.49 -5.89 9.07
C GLN A 136 4.68 -6.73 9.56
N HIS A 137 4.47 -8.03 9.76
CA HIS A 137 5.53 -8.95 10.17
C HIS A 137 6.35 -9.51 9.00
N ALA A 138 5.98 -9.21 7.75
CA ALA A 138 6.69 -9.65 6.55
C ALA A 138 7.67 -8.59 6.04
N SER A 139 8.84 -9.04 5.62
CA SER A 139 9.90 -8.22 5.06
C SER A 139 9.59 -7.81 3.62
N PHE A 140 9.50 -6.52 3.36
CA PHE A 140 9.41 -5.97 2.00
C PHE A 140 10.66 -6.26 1.14
N ALA A 141 11.79 -6.63 1.76
CA ALA A 141 12.98 -7.06 1.04
C ALA A 141 12.89 -8.52 0.55
N SER A 142 11.92 -9.30 1.03
CA SER A 142 11.71 -10.68 0.58
C SER A 142 11.11 -10.72 -0.82
N PRO A 143 11.79 -11.33 -1.82
CA PRO A 143 11.22 -11.51 -3.16
C PRO A 143 9.94 -12.35 -3.14
N VAL A 144 9.90 -13.39 -2.29
CA VAL A 144 8.73 -14.29 -2.15
C VAL A 144 7.53 -13.51 -1.63
N TYR A 145 7.70 -12.72 -0.58
CA TYR A 145 6.60 -11.88 -0.07
C TYR A 145 6.09 -10.92 -1.14
N ARG A 146 6.99 -10.19 -1.82
CA ARG A 146 6.59 -9.25 -2.87
C ARG A 146 5.85 -9.91 -4.01
N GLU A 147 6.31 -11.08 -4.46
CA GLU A 147 5.65 -11.82 -5.54
C GLU A 147 4.21 -12.21 -5.16
N LEU A 148 4.01 -12.75 -3.95
CA LEU A 148 2.69 -13.17 -3.48
C LEU A 148 1.79 -11.96 -3.19
N ALA A 149 2.32 -10.87 -2.62
CA ALA A 149 1.60 -9.63 -2.44
C ALA A 149 1.14 -9.03 -3.79
N TYR A 150 2.00 -9.02 -4.81
CA TYR A 150 1.61 -8.57 -6.15
C TYR A 150 0.53 -9.43 -6.77
N LYS A 151 0.60 -10.76 -6.63
CA LYS A 151 -0.47 -11.66 -7.10
C LYS A 151 -1.81 -11.35 -6.44
N MET A 152 -1.81 -11.11 -5.12
CA MET A 152 -3.01 -10.73 -4.39
C MET A 152 -3.58 -9.40 -4.88
N ILE A 153 -2.74 -8.36 -4.99
CA ILE A 153 -3.13 -7.06 -5.51
C ILE A 153 -3.67 -7.18 -6.95
N GLU A 154 -2.98 -7.94 -7.79
CA GLU A 154 -3.40 -8.18 -9.18
C GLU A 154 -4.80 -8.82 -9.25
N LYS A 155 -5.07 -9.82 -8.40
CA LYS A 155 -6.38 -10.48 -8.34
C LYS A 155 -7.49 -9.53 -7.88
N LEU A 156 -7.24 -8.73 -6.85
CA LEU A 156 -8.17 -7.68 -6.42
C LEU A 156 -8.41 -6.65 -7.54
N ALA A 157 -7.35 -6.18 -8.19
CA ALA A 157 -7.48 -5.20 -9.26
C ALA A 157 -8.19 -5.76 -10.50
N GLN A 158 -7.96 -7.03 -10.85
CA GLN A 158 -8.70 -7.72 -11.92
C GLN A 158 -10.19 -7.82 -11.61
N HIS A 159 -10.54 -8.07 -10.35
CA HIS A 159 -11.92 -8.27 -9.92
C HIS A 159 -12.69 -6.96 -9.76
N TYR A 160 -12.08 -5.94 -9.10
CA TYR A 160 -12.74 -4.70 -8.73
C TYR A 160 -12.30 -3.46 -9.52
N GLY A 161 -11.26 -3.54 -10.34
CA GLY A 161 -10.64 -2.35 -10.96
C GLY A 161 -11.55 -1.56 -11.89
N ASN A 162 -12.59 -2.18 -12.45
CA ASN A 162 -13.60 -1.53 -13.30
C ASN A 162 -14.96 -1.35 -12.59
N ASP A 163 -15.05 -1.64 -11.30
CA ASP A 163 -16.28 -1.52 -10.54
C ASP A 163 -16.50 -0.06 -10.12
N SER A 164 -17.54 0.59 -10.66
CA SER A 164 -17.87 1.99 -10.36
C SER A 164 -18.26 2.27 -8.91
N ARG A 165 -18.48 1.24 -8.11
CA ARG A 165 -18.72 1.32 -6.67
C ARG A 165 -17.43 1.58 -5.89
N ILE A 166 -16.27 1.21 -6.46
CA ILE A 166 -14.95 1.42 -5.88
C ILE A 166 -14.42 2.78 -6.32
N ILE A 167 -14.28 3.72 -5.40
CA ILE A 167 -13.88 5.10 -5.69
C ILE A 167 -12.41 5.39 -5.36
N GLY A 168 -11.73 4.46 -4.72
CA GLY A 168 -10.33 4.61 -4.34
C GLY A 168 -9.70 3.32 -3.89
N TRP A 169 -8.37 3.32 -3.82
CA TRP A 169 -7.56 2.20 -3.36
C TRP A 169 -6.62 2.65 -2.24
N GLN A 170 -6.63 1.95 -1.12
CA GLN A 170 -5.59 2.06 -0.10
C GLN A 170 -4.51 1.01 -0.37
N LEU A 171 -3.28 1.46 -0.59
CA LEU A 171 -2.13 0.57 -0.77
C LEU A 171 -1.50 0.29 0.60
N ASP A 172 -1.57 -0.97 1.04
CA ASP A 172 -1.09 -1.40 2.36
C ASP A 172 -1.80 -0.64 3.51
N ASN A 173 -1.28 -0.72 4.72
CA ASN A 173 -1.78 0.03 5.88
C ASN A 173 -0.64 0.59 6.70
N GLU A 174 -0.67 1.89 6.97
CA GLU A 174 0.27 2.60 7.86
C GLU A 174 1.73 2.17 7.64
N PRO A 175 2.28 2.29 6.41
CA PRO A 175 3.65 1.87 6.15
C PRO A 175 4.61 2.65 7.06
N ALA A 176 5.00 2.03 8.16
CA ALA A 176 5.92 2.59 9.13
C ALA A 176 7.35 2.15 8.85
N VAL A 177 8.32 2.89 9.38
CA VAL A 177 9.72 2.48 9.35
C VAL A 177 9.88 1.29 10.29
N GLN A 178 9.87 0.08 9.73
CA GLN A 178 10.26 -1.12 10.44
C GLN A 178 11.71 -1.44 10.09
N PHE A 179 12.55 -1.52 11.12
CA PHE A 179 13.93 -1.97 10.94
C PHE A 179 13.92 -3.49 10.77
N ASP A 180 14.37 -3.95 9.62
CA ASP A 180 14.47 -5.36 9.30
C ASP A 180 15.93 -5.78 9.22
N TYR A 181 16.35 -6.58 10.19
CA TYR A 181 17.71 -7.16 10.26
C TYR A 181 17.77 -8.55 9.62
N ASN A 182 16.80 -8.90 8.79
CA ASN A 182 16.85 -10.10 7.97
C ASN A 182 18.02 -10.01 6.98
N PRO A 183 18.80 -11.08 6.76
CA PRO A 183 19.92 -11.09 5.81
C PRO A 183 19.56 -10.62 4.40
N LYS A 184 18.33 -10.90 3.93
CA LYS A 184 17.84 -10.41 2.62
C LYS A 184 17.64 -8.89 2.61
N ALA A 185 17.14 -8.32 3.70
CA ALA A 185 16.99 -6.87 3.84
C ALA A 185 18.37 -6.18 3.86
N GLU A 186 19.35 -6.77 4.56
CA GLU A 186 20.72 -6.27 4.55
C GLU A 186 21.33 -6.28 3.14
N LEU A 187 21.15 -7.36 2.39
CA LEU A 187 21.63 -7.46 1.00
C LEU A 187 20.94 -6.43 0.10
N ALA A 188 19.62 -6.33 0.15
CA ALA A 188 18.85 -5.37 -0.63
C ALA A 188 19.27 -3.92 -0.31
N PHE A 189 19.52 -3.60 0.96
CA PHE A 189 20.03 -2.29 1.35
C PHE A 189 21.43 -2.01 0.83
N ARG A 190 22.31 -3.00 0.84
CA ARG A 190 23.66 -2.88 0.25
C ARG A 190 23.60 -2.65 -1.25
N ASP A 191 22.70 -3.34 -1.95
CA ASP A 191 22.53 -3.16 -3.40
C ASP A 191 21.93 -1.77 -3.72
N PHE A 192 20.93 -1.31 -2.98
CA PHE A 192 20.42 0.06 -3.06
C PHE A 192 21.54 1.11 -2.85
N LEU A 193 22.39 0.92 -1.86
CA LEU A 193 23.51 1.83 -1.61
C LEU A 193 24.52 1.83 -2.76
N ARG A 194 24.81 0.67 -3.34
CA ARG A 194 25.68 0.56 -4.52
C ARG A 194 25.08 1.31 -5.70
N GLU A 195 23.82 1.10 -5.99
CA GLU A 195 23.12 1.76 -7.09
C GLU A 195 23.08 3.27 -6.87
N LYS A 196 22.63 3.71 -5.71
CA LYS A 196 22.46 5.13 -5.39
C LYS A 196 23.77 5.91 -5.39
N TYR A 197 24.88 5.30 -4.94
CA TYR A 197 26.15 5.98 -4.75
C TYR A 197 27.26 5.49 -5.70
N HIS A 198 26.89 4.76 -6.76
CA HIS A 198 27.85 4.17 -7.71
C HIS A 198 28.75 5.18 -8.41
N HIS A 199 28.36 6.44 -8.46
CA HIS A 199 29.11 7.52 -9.13
C HIS A 199 29.92 8.40 -8.17
N ASP A 200 29.91 8.15 -6.86
CA ASP A 200 30.66 8.95 -5.89
C ASP A 200 31.53 8.06 -4.97
N ASN A 201 32.79 7.95 -5.36
CA ASN A 201 33.83 7.21 -4.60
C ASN A 201 34.03 7.76 -3.17
N THR A 202 33.63 8.99 -2.89
CA THR A 202 33.70 9.65 -1.59
C THR A 202 32.56 9.17 -0.66
N SER A 203 31.35 9.05 -1.16
CA SER A 203 30.20 8.58 -0.39
C SER A 203 30.31 7.12 0.01
N TRP A 204 30.87 6.28 -0.89
CA TRP A 204 31.16 4.87 -0.59
C TRP A 204 32.23 4.69 0.51
N LYS A 205 33.30 5.50 0.47
CA LYS A 205 34.34 5.50 1.52
C LYS A 205 33.75 5.94 2.86
N ARG A 206 32.89 6.94 2.87
CA ARG A 206 32.19 7.44 4.05
C ARG A 206 31.28 6.38 4.64
N TRP A 207 30.50 5.66 3.79
CA TRP A 207 29.67 4.56 4.25
C TRP A 207 30.46 3.38 4.82
N LYS A 208 31.57 2.98 4.21
CA LYS A 208 32.48 1.96 4.78
C LYS A 208 32.95 2.35 6.18
N SER A 209 33.16 3.60 6.42
CA SER A 209 33.51 4.13 7.74
C SER A 209 32.33 3.98 8.72
N TYR A 210 31.11 4.30 8.31
CA TYR A 210 29.89 4.12 9.14
C TYR A 210 29.56 2.64 9.39
N SER A 211 29.67 1.78 8.40
CA SER A 211 29.40 0.33 8.57
C SER A 211 30.40 -0.31 9.54
N LYS A 212 31.66 0.16 9.55
CA LYS A 212 32.69 -0.25 10.48
C LYS A 212 32.38 0.24 11.91
N TYR A 213 31.78 1.41 12.04
CA TYR A 213 31.35 1.97 13.33
C TYR A 213 30.15 1.19 13.90
N ILE A 214 29.14 0.87 13.07
CA ILE A 214 27.98 0.06 13.47
C ILE A 214 28.39 -1.36 13.84
N SER A 215 29.30 -2.00 13.08
CA SER A 215 29.84 -3.32 13.42
C SER A 215 30.78 -3.31 14.62
N GLY A 216 31.46 -2.18 14.89
CA GLY A 216 32.30 -1.97 16.05
C GLY A 216 31.53 -1.71 17.35
N SER A 217 30.38 -1.04 17.28
CA SER A 217 29.52 -0.79 18.44
C SER A 217 28.89 -2.07 19.00
N LYS A 218 28.63 -3.08 18.16
CA LYS A 218 28.16 -4.40 18.62
C LYS A 218 29.17 -5.12 19.54
N ARG A 219 30.46 -4.82 19.44
CA ARG A 219 31.48 -5.42 20.31
C ARG A 219 31.64 -4.73 21.67
N SER A 220 31.21 -3.47 21.81
CA SER A 220 31.36 -2.74 23.07
C SER A 220 30.22 -2.97 24.06
N TRP A 221 29.04 -3.45 23.58
CA TRP A 221 27.88 -3.72 24.44
C TRP A 221 27.86 -5.14 25.04
N SER A 222 28.59 -6.11 24.44
CA SER A 222 28.70 -7.49 24.97
C SER A 222 29.69 -7.66 26.11
N ASN A 223 30.46 -6.63 26.49
CA ASN A 223 31.47 -6.69 27.55
C ASN A 223 31.12 -5.83 28.77
N LYS A 224 29.85 -5.43 28.96
CA LYS A 224 29.39 -4.75 30.18
C LYS A 224 28.13 -5.46 30.71
N SER A 225 28.33 -6.67 31.16
CA SER A 225 27.44 -7.38 32.07
C SER A 225 28.26 -8.10 33.13
#